data_86eaf770643ac729b80f9a69a65ee700
#
_entry.id   86eaf770643ac729b80f9a69a65ee700
#
_cell.length_a   1.000
_cell.length_b   1.000
_cell.length_c   1.000
_cell.angle_alpha   90.00
_cell.angle_beta   90.00
_cell.angle_gamma   90.00
#
_symmetry.space_group_name_H-M   'P 1'
#
loop_
_entity.id
_entity.type
_entity.pdbx_description
1 polymer ?
#
loop_
_entity_poly.entity_id
_entity_poly.type
_entity_poly.pdbx_seq_one_letter_code
_entity_poly.pdbx_strand_id
1 'polypeptide(L)'
;MAIFTAVLLGTLPIFALIVLGRLVQARLSEQAWTGLDKLNFEVLFPALLFTAAASRPIDLSRVMVIGPAVWAILTLGLVAGYAARRFGPETFLDFAGAWQTAWRFNTAIGFVAVAILTHADTALMAVVAGMAVPVANVFAVSALSRGGNLGLAATVRRVVLNPFFMASLLGVLVGISGFTIPDVIMSPLRLLGQAAIPVALVSVGATLDWRALARLNGFSGTILGVKLMLLPAVTLGTCLLLG
;
A
#
# COMPACT_ATOMS: atom_id res chain seq x y z
N MET A 1 12.42 14.37 -21.88
CA MET A 1 12.32 13.16 -22.71
C MET A 1 12.89 11.94 -21.99
N ALA A 2 14.15 11.90 -21.55
CA ALA A 2 14.76 10.73 -20.91
C ALA A 2 14.02 10.20 -19.67
N ILE A 3 13.56 11.08 -18.76
CA ILE A 3 12.82 10.68 -17.55
C ILE A 3 11.46 10.06 -17.92
N PHE A 4 10.73 10.65 -18.85
CA PHE A 4 9.46 10.12 -19.31
C PHE A 4 9.61 8.72 -19.92
N THR A 5 10.61 8.55 -20.78
CA THR A 5 10.90 7.25 -21.41
C THR A 5 11.32 6.21 -20.36
N ALA A 6 12.15 6.58 -19.37
CA ALA A 6 12.56 5.70 -18.29
C ALA A 6 11.36 5.25 -17.43
N VAL A 7 10.46 6.19 -17.06
CA VAL A 7 9.23 5.87 -16.33
C VAL A 7 8.32 4.96 -17.16
N LEU A 8 8.12 5.26 -18.44
CA LEU A 8 7.28 4.45 -19.32
C LEU A 8 7.83 3.02 -19.45
N LEU A 9 9.12 2.87 -19.76
CA LEU A 9 9.77 1.56 -19.88
C LEU A 9 9.78 0.81 -18.56
N GLY A 10 10.01 1.50 -17.43
CA GLY A 10 9.99 0.90 -16.10
C GLY A 10 8.59 0.44 -15.65
N THR A 11 7.51 1.07 -16.16
CA THR A 11 6.14 0.66 -15.84
C THR A 11 5.59 -0.43 -16.77
N LEU A 12 6.21 -0.68 -17.93
CA LEU A 12 5.77 -1.73 -18.86
C LEU A 12 5.65 -3.13 -18.20
N PRO A 13 6.59 -3.61 -17.38
CA PRO A 13 6.46 -4.91 -16.71
C PRO A 13 5.23 -4.98 -15.81
N ILE A 14 4.85 -3.86 -15.15
CA ILE A 14 3.66 -3.78 -14.29
C ILE A 14 2.42 -4.03 -15.14
N PHE A 15 2.28 -3.28 -16.24
CA PHE A 15 1.14 -3.43 -17.15
C PHE A 15 1.11 -4.81 -17.79
N ALA A 16 2.27 -5.39 -18.15
CA ALA A 16 2.35 -6.73 -18.69
C ALA A 16 1.82 -7.78 -17.71
N LEU A 17 2.14 -7.66 -16.41
CA LEU A 17 1.62 -8.58 -15.38
C LEU A 17 0.11 -8.39 -15.15
N ILE A 18 -0.39 -7.15 -15.17
CA ILE A 18 -1.83 -6.89 -15.08
C ILE A 18 -2.57 -7.48 -16.30
N VAL A 19 -2.03 -7.27 -17.51
CA VAL A 19 -2.60 -7.87 -18.75
C VAL A 19 -2.54 -9.38 -18.69
N LEU A 20 -1.42 -9.97 -18.25
CA LEU A 20 -1.30 -11.41 -18.03
C LEU A 20 -2.41 -11.92 -17.09
N GLY A 21 -2.65 -11.23 -15.97
CA GLY A 21 -3.74 -11.56 -15.05
C GLY A 21 -5.08 -11.61 -15.77
N ARG A 22 -5.38 -10.62 -16.61
CA ARG A 22 -6.60 -10.61 -17.42
C ARG A 22 -6.68 -11.78 -18.38
N LEU A 23 -5.57 -12.14 -19.03
CA LEU A 23 -5.54 -13.26 -20.00
C LEU A 23 -5.73 -14.62 -19.33
N VAL A 24 -5.20 -14.79 -18.13
CA VAL A 24 -5.31 -16.05 -17.39
C VAL A 24 -6.50 -16.12 -16.43
N GLN A 25 -7.30 -15.05 -16.35
CA GLN A 25 -8.44 -14.94 -15.42
C GLN A 25 -9.33 -16.19 -15.45
N ALA A 26 -9.71 -16.65 -16.63
CA ALA A 26 -10.59 -17.81 -16.82
C ALA A 26 -9.93 -19.18 -16.57
N ARG A 27 -8.60 -19.21 -16.36
CA ARG A 27 -7.85 -20.45 -16.09
C ARG A 27 -7.96 -20.91 -14.65
N LEU A 28 -8.27 -19.99 -13.73
CA LEU A 28 -8.43 -20.26 -12.31
C LEU A 28 -9.86 -19.93 -11.86
N SER A 29 -10.36 -20.67 -10.89
CA SER A 29 -11.65 -20.37 -10.28
C SER A 29 -11.57 -19.09 -9.43
N GLU A 30 -12.72 -18.49 -9.12
CA GLU A 30 -12.80 -17.32 -8.22
C GLU A 30 -12.22 -17.63 -6.83
N GLN A 31 -12.46 -18.86 -6.32
CA GLN A 31 -11.88 -19.32 -5.06
C GLN A 31 -10.35 -19.38 -5.11
N ALA A 32 -9.77 -19.79 -6.25
CA ALA A 32 -8.32 -19.84 -6.41
C ALA A 32 -7.71 -18.43 -6.42
N TRP A 33 -8.33 -17.46 -7.09
CA TRP A 33 -7.90 -16.06 -7.03
C TRP A 33 -7.99 -15.50 -5.62
N THR A 34 -9.09 -15.74 -4.92
CA THR A 34 -9.23 -15.35 -3.50
C THR A 34 -8.16 -16.01 -2.61
N GLY A 35 -7.82 -17.27 -2.87
CA GLY A 35 -6.74 -17.99 -2.19
C GLY A 35 -5.37 -17.36 -2.45
N LEU A 36 -5.08 -16.97 -3.69
CA LEU A 36 -3.84 -16.25 -4.05
C LEU A 36 -3.75 -14.89 -3.36
N ASP A 37 -4.83 -14.13 -3.32
CA ASP A 37 -4.88 -12.85 -2.61
C ASP A 37 -4.64 -13.03 -1.12
N LYS A 38 -5.23 -14.07 -0.52
CA LYS A 38 -5.02 -14.42 0.88
C LYS A 38 -3.57 -14.81 1.17
N LEU A 39 -2.98 -15.69 0.35
CA LEU A 39 -1.57 -16.08 0.45
C LEU A 39 -0.66 -14.83 0.35
N ASN A 40 -0.96 -13.98 -0.61
CA ASN A 40 -0.19 -12.76 -0.81
C ASN A 40 -0.27 -11.83 0.40
N PHE A 41 -1.48 -11.64 0.94
CA PHE A 41 -1.71 -10.80 2.12
C PHE A 41 -1.10 -11.38 3.41
N GLU A 42 -1.23 -12.69 3.64
CA GLU A 42 -0.82 -13.31 4.92
C GLU A 42 0.65 -13.72 4.96
N VAL A 43 1.28 -13.94 3.78
CA VAL A 43 2.65 -14.52 3.71
C VAL A 43 3.58 -13.68 2.86
N LEU A 44 3.25 -13.44 1.58
CA LEU A 44 4.22 -12.86 0.64
C LEU A 44 4.52 -11.39 0.93
N PHE A 45 3.50 -10.56 1.14
CA PHE A 45 3.72 -9.16 1.53
C PHE A 45 4.35 -8.99 2.91
N PRO A 46 3.95 -9.72 3.96
CA PRO A 46 4.67 -9.72 5.21
C PRO A 46 6.15 -10.05 5.06
N ALA A 47 6.50 -11.07 4.26
CA ALA A 47 7.88 -11.40 3.97
C ALA A 47 8.62 -10.25 3.24
N LEU A 48 7.97 -9.62 2.26
CA LEU A 48 8.52 -8.45 1.57
C LEU A 48 8.78 -7.28 2.53
N LEU A 49 7.78 -6.92 3.35
CA LEU A 49 7.88 -5.79 4.29
C LEU A 49 8.96 -6.04 5.33
N PHE A 50 8.99 -7.25 5.90
CA PHE A 50 9.99 -7.63 6.88
C PHE A 50 11.40 -7.59 6.29
N THR A 51 11.62 -8.27 5.16
CA THR A 51 12.95 -8.34 4.55
C THR A 51 13.44 -6.98 4.05
N ALA A 52 12.56 -6.15 3.51
CA ALA A 52 12.92 -4.80 3.08
C ALA A 52 13.36 -3.92 4.26
N ALA A 53 12.64 -3.98 5.39
CA ALA A 53 12.96 -3.20 6.58
C ALA A 53 14.17 -3.76 7.35
N ALA A 54 14.32 -5.10 7.43
CA ALA A 54 15.40 -5.75 8.18
C ALA A 54 16.75 -5.80 7.42
N SER A 55 16.77 -5.54 6.11
CA SER A 55 17.98 -5.73 5.28
C SER A 55 19.06 -4.65 5.45
N ARG A 56 18.73 -3.51 6.03
CA ARG A 56 19.67 -2.39 6.22
C ARG A 56 19.43 -1.70 7.56
N PRO A 57 20.48 -1.18 8.19
CA PRO A 57 20.33 -0.34 9.38
C PRO A 57 19.41 0.85 9.05
N ILE A 58 18.39 1.04 9.88
CA ILE A 58 17.46 2.16 9.75
C ILE A 58 17.94 3.29 10.64
N ASP A 59 18.19 4.44 10.04
CA ASP A 59 18.51 5.65 10.79
C ASP A 59 17.24 6.17 11.49
N LEU A 60 17.26 6.14 12.81
CA LEU A 60 16.13 6.59 13.64
C LEU A 60 15.78 8.06 13.39
N SER A 61 16.75 8.89 13.05
CA SER A 61 16.51 10.30 12.71
C SER A 61 15.60 10.44 11.49
N ARG A 62 15.80 9.60 10.48
CA ARG A 62 14.92 9.56 9.29
C ARG A 62 13.52 9.07 9.62
N VAL A 63 13.38 8.08 10.49
CA VAL A 63 12.07 7.59 10.94
C VAL A 63 11.28 8.69 11.64
N MET A 64 11.96 9.48 12.48
CA MET A 64 11.35 10.60 13.23
C MET A 64 10.84 11.73 12.33
N VAL A 65 11.42 11.91 11.16
CA VAL A 65 10.95 12.90 10.17
C VAL A 65 9.88 12.32 9.25
N ILE A 66 10.13 11.13 8.71
CA ILE A 66 9.24 10.48 7.72
C ILE A 66 7.93 10.06 8.34
N GLY A 67 7.94 9.52 9.57
CA GLY A 67 6.74 9.05 10.22
C GLY A 67 5.64 10.10 10.32
N PRO A 68 5.89 11.26 10.96
CA PRO A 68 4.92 12.35 11.05
C PRO A 68 4.46 12.86 9.67
N ALA A 69 5.38 12.96 8.70
CA ALA A 69 5.03 13.39 7.35
C ALA A 69 4.07 12.42 6.66
N VAL A 70 4.34 11.11 6.75
CA VAL A 70 3.46 10.05 6.22
C VAL A 70 2.10 10.10 6.90
N TRP A 71 2.06 10.25 8.23
CA TRP A 71 0.79 10.31 8.98
C TRP A 71 -0.01 11.58 8.65
N ALA A 72 0.66 12.71 8.43
CA ALA A 72 0.03 13.94 8.00
C ALA A 72 -0.63 13.78 6.61
N ILE A 73 0.07 13.15 5.65
CA ILE A 73 -0.45 12.88 4.32
C ILE A 73 -1.65 11.93 4.37
N LEU A 74 -1.57 10.84 5.16
CA LEU A 74 -2.69 9.91 5.33
C LEU A 74 -3.90 10.60 5.96
N THR A 75 -3.69 11.44 6.98
CA THR A 75 -4.73 12.20 7.64
C THR A 75 -5.36 13.23 6.69
N LEU A 76 -4.56 13.92 5.91
CA LEU A 76 -5.05 14.82 4.88
C LEU A 76 -5.93 14.09 3.86
N GLY A 77 -5.47 12.92 3.38
CA GLY A 77 -6.25 12.08 2.46
C GLY A 77 -7.57 11.59 3.08
N LEU A 78 -7.55 11.22 4.37
CA LEU A 78 -8.75 10.85 5.13
C LEU A 78 -9.74 12.01 5.17
N VAL A 79 -9.30 13.19 5.60
CA VAL A 79 -10.16 14.36 5.78
C VAL A 79 -10.66 14.90 4.44
N ALA A 80 -9.77 15.13 3.48
CA ALA A 80 -10.15 15.65 2.17
C ALA A 80 -11.02 14.65 1.38
N GLY A 81 -10.71 13.34 1.48
CA GLY A 81 -11.51 12.29 0.84
C GLY A 81 -12.92 12.19 1.40
N TYR A 82 -13.16 12.63 2.64
CA TYR A 82 -14.51 12.68 3.22
C TYR A 82 -15.45 13.59 2.45
N ALA A 83 -14.93 14.59 1.73
CA ALA A 83 -15.74 15.46 0.85
C ALA A 83 -16.50 14.66 -0.22
N ALA A 84 -16.04 13.47 -0.60
CA ALA A 84 -16.74 12.58 -1.52
C ALA A 84 -18.07 12.03 -0.93
N ARG A 85 -18.29 12.13 0.40
CA ARG A 85 -19.49 11.61 1.05
C ARG A 85 -20.79 12.15 0.43
N ARG A 86 -20.78 13.40 -0.02
CA ARG A 86 -21.95 14.05 -0.65
C ARG A 86 -22.36 13.43 -2.00
N PHE A 87 -21.47 12.70 -2.65
CA PHE A 87 -21.71 12.04 -3.93
C PHE A 87 -21.65 10.49 -3.81
N GLY A 88 -21.45 9.99 -2.59
CA GLY A 88 -21.19 8.59 -2.32
C GLY A 88 -22.46 7.78 -2.07
N PRO A 89 -22.29 6.48 -1.81
CA PRO A 89 -23.37 5.59 -1.44
C PRO A 89 -24.16 6.07 -0.24
N GLU A 90 -25.44 5.67 -0.16
CA GLU A 90 -26.33 6.05 0.96
C GLU A 90 -25.84 5.47 2.29
N THR A 91 -25.43 4.19 2.28
CA THR A 91 -24.94 3.54 3.49
C THR A 91 -23.53 4.02 3.83
N PHE A 92 -23.29 4.26 5.13
CA PHE A 92 -21.95 4.66 5.57
C PHE A 92 -20.93 3.54 5.39
N LEU A 93 -21.34 2.28 5.47
CA LEU A 93 -20.44 1.14 5.34
C LEU A 93 -19.88 1.02 3.91
N ASP A 94 -20.75 1.16 2.89
CA ASP A 94 -20.32 1.14 1.49
C ASP A 94 -19.45 2.34 1.16
N PHE A 95 -19.81 3.52 1.68
CA PHE A 95 -18.98 4.72 1.58
C PHE A 95 -17.60 4.47 2.21
N ALA A 96 -17.52 3.96 3.45
CA ALA A 96 -16.28 3.73 4.16
C ALA A 96 -15.39 2.72 3.43
N GLY A 97 -15.98 1.71 2.82
CA GLY A 97 -15.26 0.74 1.98
C GLY A 97 -14.51 1.39 0.82
N ALA A 98 -15.16 2.29 0.10
CA ALA A 98 -14.56 2.98 -1.04
C ALA A 98 -13.74 4.22 -0.63
N TRP A 99 -14.16 4.97 0.41
CA TRP A 99 -13.48 6.17 0.89
C TRP A 99 -12.03 5.92 1.29
N GLN A 100 -11.71 4.74 1.84
CA GLN A 100 -10.33 4.41 2.22
C GLN A 100 -9.35 4.45 1.04
N THR A 101 -9.80 4.38 -0.19
CA THR A 101 -8.93 4.52 -1.37
C THR A 101 -8.36 5.94 -1.51
N ALA A 102 -8.95 6.95 -0.88
CA ALA A 102 -8.43 8.32 -0.89
C ALA A 102 -7.08 8.45 -0.17
N TRP A 103 -6.87 7.74 0.95
CA TRP A 103 -5.62 7.83 1.72
C TRP A 103 -4.73 6.57 1.63
N ARG A 104 -5.29 5.40 1.31
CA ARG A 104 -4.48 4.19 1.15
C ARG A 104 -3.74 4.22 -0.17
N PHE A 105 -2.51 3.73 -0.18
CA PHE A 105 -1.75 3.54 -1.40
C PHE A 105 -1.50 2.05 -1.65
N ASN A 106 -1.24 1.70 -2.90
CA ASN A 106 -0.85 0.35 -3.26
C ASN A 106 0.65 0.18 -2.97
N THR A 107 0.96 -0.57 -1.92
CA THR A 107 2.34 -0.80 -1.47
C THR A 107 3.18 -1.47 -2.55
N ALA A 108 2.61 -2.41 -3.34
CA ALA A 108 3.32 -3.06 -4.44
C ALA A 108 3.77 -2.04 -5.49
N ILE A 109 2.84 -1.19 -5.95
CA ILE A 109 3.15 -0.13 -6.93
C ILE A 109 4.15 0.85 -6.33
N GLY A 110 4.05 1.17 -5.04
CA GLY A 110 5.01 2.03 -4.34
C GLY A 110 6.44 1.47 -4.41
N PHE A 111 6.63 0.18 -4.10
CA PHE A 111 7.95 -0.46 -4.20
C PHE A 111 8.48 -0.49 -5.63
N VAL A 112 7.62 -0.77 -6.61
CA VAL A 112 8.04 -0.77 -8.02
C VAL A 112 8.41 0.64 -8.47
N ALA A 113 7.61 1.65 -8.12
CA ALA A 113 7.91 3.04 -8.47
C ALA A 113 9.27 3.48 -7.90
N VAL A 114 9.56 3.12 -6.66
CA VAL A 114 10.85 3.40 -6.02
C VAL A 114 11.98 2.64 -6.72
N ALA A 115 11.80 1.37 -7.08
CA ALA A 115 12.84 0.57 -7.75
C ALA A 115 13.23 1.09 -9.15
N ILE A 116 12.35 1.84 -9.82
CA ILE A 116 12.62 2.47 -11.14
C ILE A 116 13.49 3.72 -11.00
N LEU A 117 13.46 4.39 -9.85
CA LEU A 117 14.24 5.61 -9.62
C LEU A 117 15.71 5.27 -9.38
N THR A 118 16.61 5.92 -10.11
CA THR A 118 18.06 5.61 -10.18
C THR A 118 18.83 5.76 -8.87
N HIS A 119 18.27 6.44 -7.88
CA HIS A 119 18.88 6.65 -6.55
C HIS A 119 17.94 6.26 -5.41
N ALA A 120 16.97 5.39 -5.70
CA ALA A 120 15.92 5.06 -4.76
C ALA A 120 16.41 4.12 -3.66
N ASP A 121 16.12 4.49 -2.44
CA ASP A 121 16.36 3.66 -1.27
C ASP A 121 15.10 2.82 -0.98
N THR A 122 15.14 1.53 -1.37
CA THR A 122 14.04 0.59 -1.08
C THR A 122 13.84 0.38 0.42
N ALA A 123 14.89 0.58 1.23
CA ALA A 123 14.76 0.55 2.69
C ALA A 123 13.93 1.74 3.18
N LEU A 124 14.08 2.92 2.56
CA LEU A 124 13.25 4.07 2.86
C LEU A 124 11.77 3.80 2.54
N MET A 125 11.48 3.16 1.40
CA MET A 125 10.11 2.75 1.07
C MET A 125 9.55 1.75 2.08
N ALA A 126 10.38 0.84 2.62
CA ALA A 126 9.96 -0.07 3.67
C ALA A 126 9.61 0.67 4.98
N VAL A 127 10.40 1.71 5.35
CA VAL A 127 10.08 2.59 6.47
C VAL A 127 8.75 3.31 6.24
N VAL A 128 8.57 3.93 5.06
CA VAL A 128 7.31 4.59 4.70
C VAL A 128 6.14 3.62 4.81
N ALA A 129 6.25 2.41 4.24
CA ALA A 129 5.21 1.40 4.31
C ALA A 129 4.96 0.94 5.77
N GLY A 130 6.02 0.73 6.54
CA GLY A 130 5.97 0.35 7.95
C GLY A 130 5.26 1.38 8.82
N MET A 131 5.43 2.67 8.54
CA MET A 131 4.75 3.76 9.25
C MET A 131 3.33 4.02 8.74
N ALA A 132 3.09 3.86 7.43
CA ALA A 132 1.81 4.14 6.81
C ALA A 132 0.76 3.05 7.05
N VAL A 133 1.15 1.77 6.90
CA VAL A 133 0.21 0.64 6.93
C VAL A 133 -0.54 0.52 8.26
N PRO A 134 0.11 0.64 9.43
CA PRO A 134 -0.58 0.60 10.72
C PRO A 134 -1.64 1.70 10.84
N VAL A 135 -1.27 2.93 10.53
CA VAL A 135 -2.17 4.09 10.64
C VAL A 135 -3.30 4.01 9.64
N ALA A 136 -3.01 3.64 8.39
CA ALA A 136 -4.03 3.42 7.37
C ALA A 136 -5.02 2.32 7.77
N ASN A 137 -4.55 1.26 8.46
CA ASN A 137 -5.42 0.21 8.97
C ASN A 137 -6.26 0.67 10.17
N VAL A 138 -5.70 1.47 11.09
CA VAL A 138 -6.48 2.11 12.16
C VAL A 138 -7.60 2.95 11.58
N PHE A 139 -7.31 3.79 10.61
CA PHE A 139 -8.33 4.61 9.95
C PHE A 139 -9.39 3.75 9.26
N ALA A 140 -9.00 2.74 8.48
CA ALA A 140 -9.92 1.86 7.76
C ALA A 140 -10.82 1.07 8.72
N VAL A 141 -10.24 0.43 9.75
CA VAL A 141 -11.01 -0.34 10.73
C VAL A 141 -11.92 0.58 11.52
N SER A 142 -11.46 1.79 11.91
CA SER A 142 -12.30 2.77 12.63
C SER A 142 -13.47 3.26 11.76
N ALA A 143 -13.24 3.50 10.47
CA ALA A 143 -14.30 3.89 9.54
C ALA A 143 -15.34 2.78 9.35
N LEU A 144 -14.88 1.54 9.14
CA LEU A 144 -15.76 0.38 8.97
C LEU A 144 -16.49 -0.01 10.26
N SER A 145 -15.87 0.20 11.43
CA SER A 145 -16.50 -0.08 12.74
C SER A 145 -17.64 0.86 13.07
N ARG A 146 -17.64 2.11 12.55
CA ARG A 146 -18.77 3.04 12.69
C ARG A 146 -20.02 2.55 11.96
N GLY A 147 -19.85 1.71 10.94
CA GLY A 147 -20.95 1.03 10.24
C GLY A 147 -21.32 -0.33 10.83
N GLY A 148 -20.52 -0.87 11.75
CA GLY A 148 -20.71 -2.14 12.44
C GLY A 148 -20.25 -2.04 13.89
N ASN A 149 -20.97 -2.64 14.83
CA ASN A 149 -20.77 -2.55 16.29
C ASN A 149 -19.47 -3.22 16.81
N LEU A 150 -18.31 -2.89 16.24
CA LEU A 150 -17.01 -3.38 16.71
C LEU A 150 -16.50 -2.48 17.84
N GLY A 151 -16.33 -3.05 19.03
CA GLY A 151 -15.73 -2.36 20.17
C GLY A 151 -14.26 -1.98 19.93
N LEU A 152 -13.78 -0.96 20.66
CA LEU A 152 -12.40 -0.46 20.56
C LEU A 152 -11.33 -1.58 20.73
N ALA A 153 -11.53 -2.47 21.69
CA ALA A 153 -10.63 -3.59 21.95
C ALA A 153 -10.50 -4.54 20.74
N ALA A 154 -11.61 -4.85 20.07
CA ALA A 154 -11.61 -5.66 18.85
C ALA A 154 -10.90 -4.94 17.69
N THR A 155 -11.07 -3.62 17.59
CA THR A 155 -10.40 -2.78 16.60
C THR A 155 -8.89 -2.81 16.82
N VAL A 156 -8.43 -2.55 18.05
CA VAL A 156 -7.00 -2.59 18.41
C VAL A 156 -6.40 -3.98 18.13
N ARG A 157 -7.08 -5.03 18.55
CA ARG A 157 -6.64 -6.41 18.29
C ARG A 157 -6.46 -6.69 16.80
N ARG A 158 -7.42 -6.26 15.95
CA ARG A 158 -7.32 -6.45 14.49
C ARG A 158 -6.14 -5.71 13.89
N VAL A 159 -5.83 -4.50 14.37
CA VAL A 159 -4.67 -3.74 13.91
C VAL A 159 -3.37 -4.42 14.34
N VAL A 160 -3.25 -4.77 15.61
CA VAL A 160 -2.02 -5.37 16.18
C VAL A 160 -1.74 -6.76 15.57
N LEU A 161 -2.78 -7.58 15.35
CA LEU A 161 -2.63 -8.90 14.72
C LEU A 161 -2.61 -8.85 13.18
N ASN A 162 -2.61 -7.67 12.58
CA ASN A 162 -2.50 -7.56 11.12
C ASN A 162 -1.08 -8.01 10.67
N PRO A 163 -0.97 -8.97 9.73
CA PRO A 163 0.32 -9.51 9.29
C PRO A 163 1.25 -8.44 8.70
N PHE A 164 0.72 -7.43 8.03
CA PHE A 164 1.51 -6.29 7.53
C PHE A 164 2.09 -5.46 8.68
N PHE A 165 1.27 -5.20 9.71
CA PHE A 165 1.73 -4.46 10.88
C PHE A 165 2.84 -5.21 11.61
N MET A 166 2.62 -6.49 11.90
CA MET A 166 3.59 -7.32 12.60
C MET A 166 4.91 -7.44 11.84
N ALA A 167 4.84 -7.73 10.54
CA ALA A 167 6.03 -7.85 9.70
C ALA A 167 6.81 -6.52 9.58
N SER A 168 6.10 -5.41 9.40
CA SER A 168 6.72 -4.08 9.33
C SER A 168 7.36 -3.71 10.66
N LEU A 169 6.66 -3.92 11.78
CA LEU A 169 7.18 -3.62 13.12
C LEU A 169 8.42 -4.45 13.42
N LEU A 170 8.36 -5.77 13.24
CA LEU A 170 9.50 -6.66 13.48
C LEU A 170 10.68 -6.32 12.56
N GLY A 171 10.44 -6.05 11.28
CA GLY A 171 11.48 -5.65 10.34
C GLY A 171 12.16 -4.34 10.74
N VAL A 172 11.39 -3.34 11.16
CA VAL A 172 11.92 -2.05 11.63
C VAL A 172 12.72 -2.23 12.92
N LEU A 173 12.23 -3.03 13.88
CA LEU A 173 12.95 -3.33 15.13
C LEU A 173 14.29 -4.01 14.86
N VAL A 174 14.33 -4.98 13.94
CA VAL A 174 15.58 -5.62 13.50
C VAL A 174 16.50 -4.61 12.82
N GLY A 175 15.98 -3.79 11.89
CA GLY A 175 16.78 -2.76 11.22
C GLY A 175 17.38 -1.71 12.16
N ILE A 176 16.65 -1.31 13.21
CA ILE A 176 17.16 -0.37 14.23
C ILE A 176 18.16 -1.05 15.17
N SER A 177 17.94 -2.32 15.53
CA SER A 177 18.83 -3.05 16.45
C SER A 177 20.21 -3.35 15.87
N GLY A 178 20.38 -3.25 14.55
CA GLY A 178 21.59 -3.66 13.84
C GLY A 178 21.84 -5.16 13.85
N PHE A 179 20.88 -5.97 14.32
CA PHE A 179 20.99 -7.42 14.34
C PHE A 179 20.96 -7.99 12.93
N THR A 180 21.97 -8.76 12.55
CA THR A 180 22.03 -9.44 11.27
C THR A 180 21.40 -10.82 11.35
N ILE A 181 20.31 -11.03 10.64
CA ILE A 181 19.65 -12.34 10.57
C ILE A 181 20.45 -13.25 9.64
N PRO A 182 20.74 -14.51 10.07
CA PRO A 182 21.44 -15.47 9.24
C PRO A 182 20.75 -15.70 7.88
N ASP A 183 21.54 -15.82 6.81
CA ASP A 183 21.03 -15.98 5.44
C ASP A 183 20.15 -17.23 5.24
N VAL A 184 20.36 -18.27 6.04
CA VAL A 184 19.51 -19.48 6.04
C VAL A 184 18.04 -19.13 6.32
N ILE A 185 17.80 -18.13 7.20
CA ILE A 185 16.45 -17.65 7.53
C ILE A 185 16.01 -16.56 6.54
N MET A 186 16.92 -15.64 6.21
CA MET A 186 16.59 -14.49 5.39
C MET A 186 16.33 -14.85 3.92
N SER A 187 17.06 -15.85 3.37
CA SER A 187 16.94 -16.23 1.96
C SER A 187 15.54 -16.73 1.56
N PRO A 188 14.90 -17.67 2.28
CA PRO A 188 13.52 -18.05 1.98
C PRO A 188 12.53 -16.88 2.07
N LEU A 189 12.70 -15.99 3.05
CA LEU A 189 11.83 -14.81 3.20
C LEU A 189 12.00 -13.84 2.03
N ARG A 190 13.23 -13.65 1.53
CA ARG A 190 13.49 -12.83 0.32
C ARG A 190 12.81 -13.43 -0.90
N LEU A 191 12.87 -14.75 -1.11
CA LEU A 191 12.21 -15.42 -2.23
C LEU A 191 10.69 -15.23 -2.17
N LEU A 192 10.09 -15.40 -0.99
CA LEU A 192 8.66 -15.14 -0.79
C LEU A 192 8.32 -13.67 -1.06
N GLY A 193 9.11 -12.74 -0.53
CA GLY A 193 8.92 -11.31 -0.75
C GLY A 193 9.02 -10.90 -2.22
N GLN A 194 9.94 -11.50 -2.98
CA GLN A 194 10.08 -11.24 -4.41
C GLN A 194 8.85 -11.66 -5.22
N ALA A 195 8.14 -12.69 -4.78
CA ALA A 195 6.90 -13.14 -5.42
C ALA A 195 5.70 -12.23 -5.12
N ALA A 196 5.74 -11.44 -4.04
CA ALA A 196 4.60 -10.66 -3.57
C ALA A 196 4.03 -9.70 -4.63
N ILE A 197 4.90 -8.89 -5.24
CA ILE A 197 4.51 -7.88 -6.23
C ILE A 197 3.99 -8.52 -7.51
N PRO A 198 4.68 -9.48 -8.16
CA PRO A 198 4.19 -10.15 -9.35
C PRO A 198 2.84 -10.83 -9.13
N VAL A 199 2.67 -11.57 -8.04
CA VAL A 199 1.40 -12.24 -7.70
C VAL A 199 0.28 -11.22 -7.52
N ALA A 200 0.53 -10.12 -6.79
CA ALA A 200 -0.46 -9.06 -6.60
C ALA A 200 -0.91 -8.43 -7.93
N LEU A 201 0.04 -8.14 -8.83
CA LEU A 201 -0.28 -7.48 -10.11
C LEU A 201 -1.08 -8.41 -11.03
N VAL A 202 -0.73 -9.69 -11.08
CA VAL A 202 -1.50 -10.70 -11.82
C VAL A 202 -2.90 -10.84 -11.23
N SER A 203 -3.04 -10.91 -9.91
CA SER A 203 -4.34 -11.00 -9.24
C SER A 203 -5.20 -9.76 -9.49
N VAL A 204 -4.63 -8.55 -9.42
CA VAL A 204 -5.32 -7.30 -9.76
C VAL A 204 -5.82 -7.35 -11.21
N GLY A 205 -5.00 -7.80 -12.16
CA GLY A 205 -5.40 -7.93 -13.56
C GLY A 205 -6.56 -8.89 -13.78
N ALA A 206 -6.59 -10.00 -13.03
CA ALA A 206 -7.63 -11.00 -13.10
C ALA A 206 -8.96 -10.56 -12.46
N THR A 207 -8.90 -9.78 -11.37
CA THR A 207 -10.08 -9.39 -10.59
C THR A 207 -10.62 -8.00 -10.95
N LEU A 208 -9.88 -7.20 -11.72
CA LEU A 208 -10.25 -5.84 -12.10
C LEU A 208 -11.49 -5.83 -13.02
N ASP A 209 -12.52 -5.07 -12.62
CA ASP A 209 -13.62 -4.74 -13.53
C ASP A 209 -13.22 -3.61 -14.49
N TRP A 210 -12.77 -4.01 -15.68
CA TRP A 210 -12.34 -3.10 -16.72
C TRP A 210 -13.45 -2.17 -17.23
N ARG A 211 -14.74 -2.57 -17.09
CA ARG A 211 -15.89 -1.74 -17.48
C ARG A 211 -16.15 -0.65 -16.46
N ALA A 212 -15.86 -0.89 -15.19
CA ALA A 212 -16.01 0.11 -14.13
C ALA A 212 -15.01 1.27 -14.30
N LEU A 213 -13.83 1.04 -14.89
CA LEU A 213 -12.84 2.09 -15.17
C LEU A 213 -13.39 3.20 -16.09
N ALA A 214 -14.34 2.89 -16.95
CA ALA A 214 -14.96 3.86 -17.88
C ALA A 214 -16.10 4.68 -17.22
N ARG A 215 -16.51 4.34 -15.97
CA ARG A 215 -17.66 4.95 -15.30
C ARG A 215 -17.23 5.88 -14.18
N LEU A 216 -16.72 7.04 -14.55
CA LEU A 216 -16.42 8.09 -13.56
C LEU A 216 -17.72 8.79 -13.15
N ASN A 217 -17.94 8.88 -11.84
CA ASN A 217 -19.02 9.66 -11.24
C ASN A 217 -18.43 10.70 -10.26
N GLY A 218 -19.26 11.58 -9.72
CA GLY A 218 -18.81 12.61 -8.79
C GLY A 218 -18.10 12.07 -7.56
N PHE A 219 -18.48 10.89 -7.10
CA PHE A 219 -17.82 10.21 -5.97
C PHE A 219 -16.41 9.75 -6.32
N SER A 220 -16.28 8.94 -7.37
CA SER A 220 -14.96 8.45 -7.82
C SER A 220 -14.05 9.59 -8.28
N GLY A 221 -14.61 10.59 -8.97
CA GLY A 221 -13.86 11.78 -9.38
C GLY A 221 -13.29 12.57 -8.21
N THR A 222 -14.06 12.75 -7.12
CA THR A 222 -13.58 13.43 -5.90
C THR A 222 -12.45 12.63 -5.24
N ILE A 223 -12.61 11.31 -5.09
CA ILE A 223 -11.58 10.46 -4.49
C ILE A 223 -10.29 10.47 -5.32
N LEU A 224 -10.41 10.33 -6.64
CA LEU A 224 -9.27 10.40 -7.56
C LEU A 224 -8.59 11.77 -7.54
N GLY A 225 -9.37 12.86 -7.50
CA GLY A 225 -8.85 14.22 -7.39
C GLY A 225 -8.04 14.43 -6.11
N VAL A 226 -8.54 13.94 -4.97
CA VAL A 226 -7.78 13.98 -3.70
C VAL A 226 -6.49 13.17 -3.83
N LYS A 227 -6.58 11.92 -4.29
CA LYS A 227 -5.46 10.99 -4.30
C LYS A 227 -4.38 11.36 -5.32
N LEU A 228 -4.78 11.73 -6.54
CA LEU A 228 -3.85 11.89 -7.66
C LEU A 228 -3.43 13.35 -7.90
N MET A 229 -4.15 14.33 -7.34
CA MET A 229 -3.84 15.75 -7.50
C MET A 229 -3.52 16.41 -6.15
N LEU A 230 -4.43 16.38 -5.18
CA LEU A 230 -4.25 17.10 -3.94
C LEU A 230 -3.07 16.55 -3.12
N LEU A 231 -3.02 15.24 -2.86
CA LEU A 231 -1.95 14.66 -2.03
C LEU A 231 -0.56 14.84 -2.67
N PRO A 232 -0.34 14.54 -3.96
CA PRO A 232 0.95 14.81 -4.59
C PRO A 232 1.31 16.29 -4.60
N ALA A 233 0.36 17.20 -4.88
CA ALA A 233 0.61 18.63 -4.90
C ALA A 233 1.03 19.16 -3.52
N VAL A 234 0.34 18.74 -2.44
CA VAL A 234 0.70 19.12 -1.07
C VAL A 234 2.07 18.54 -0.68
N THR A 235 2.31 17.26 -1.01
CA THR A 235 3.59 16.61 -0.70
C THR A 235 4.74 17.31 -1.42
N LEU A 236 4.61 17.55 -2.72
CA LEU A 236 5.62 18.27 -3.49
C LEU A 236 5.81 19.71 -2.98
N GLY A 237 4.70 20.42 -2.73
CA GLY A 237 4.74 21.78 -2.19
C GLY A 237 5.46 21.86 -0.85
N THR A 238 5.19 20.92 0.08
CA THR A 238 5.90 20.85 1.37
C THR A 238 7.39 20.55 1.19
N CYS A 239 7.75 19.62 0.32
CA CYS A 239 9.15 19.32 0.03
C CYS A 239 9.90 20.53 -0.55
N LEU A 240 9.26 21.29 -1.43
CA LEU A 240 9.86 22.52 -2.02
C LEU A 240 9.98 23.68 -1.04
N LEU A 241 9.12 23.76 -0.02
CA LEU A 241 9.14 24.80 1.00
C LEU A 241 10.11 24.50 2.15
N LEU A 242 10.36 23.24 2.43
CA LEU A 242 11.20 22.80 3.55
C LEU A 242 12.66 22.51 3.14
N GLY A 243 12.96 22.56 1.82
CA GLY A 243 14.32 22.32 1.29
C GLY A 243 14.60 20.88 1.06
#